data_c0a042a9712b28221407d21a5bc76890
#
_entry.id   c0a042a9712b28221407d21a5bc76890
#
_cell.length_a   1.000
_cell.length_b   1.000
_cell.length_c   1.000
_cell.angle_alpha   90.00
_cell.angle_beta   90.00
_cell.angle_gamma   90.00
#
_symmetry.space_group_name_H-M   'P 1'
#
loop_
_entity.id
_entity.type
_entity.pdbx_description
1 polymer ?
#
loop_
_entity_poly.entity_id
_entity_poly.type
_entity_poly.pdbx_seq_one_letter_code
_entity_poly.pdbx_strand_id
1 'polypeptide(L)'
;VIPDRLRPVLERTSPLAERFAASGHRLYLVGGVVRDLLLGRDMSSGRDIDLTTDALPADTKRLLKGWADSVWTQGERFGTIGCRKDGWDFEITTHRADAYDPDTRKPTVEFSDVIEADLSRRDFTINAMALALPEPELIDPFGGADDLAA
;
A
#
# COMPACT_ATOMS: atom_id res chain seq x y z
N VAL A 1 18.48 6.52 -10.18
CA VAL A 1 18.75 7.47 -9.07
C VAL A 1 17.48 7.66 -8.26
N ILE A 2 17.56 7.36 -6.98
CA ILE A 2 16.42 7.52 -6.06
C ILE A 2 16.40 8.98 -5.59
N PRO A 3 15.29 9.73 -5.79
CA PRO A 3 15.20 11.08 -5.24
C PRO A 3 15.36 11.10 -3.73
N ASP A 4 16.04 12.11 -3.19
CA ASP A 4 16.28 12.20 -1.75
C ASP A 4 14.99 12.23 -0.92
N ARG A 5 13.92 12.79 -1.46
CA ARG A 5 12.61 12.84 -0.77
C ARG A 5 11.99 11.48 -0.54
N LEU A 6 12.38 10.45 -1.31
CA LEU A 6 11.91 9.08 -1.14
C LEU A 6 12.65 8.33 -0.03
N ARG A 7 13.88 8.75 0.30
CA ARG A 7 14.74 8.00 1.22
C ARG A 7 14.11 7.74 2.58
N PRO A 8 13.51 8.73 3.27
CA PRO A 8 12.94 8.45 4.60
C PRO A 8 11.87 7.37 4.56
N VAL A 9 11.00 7.40 3.55
CA VAL A 9 9.95 6.41 3.38
C VAL A 9 10.53 5.04 3.03
N LEU A 10 11.51 5.00 2.11
CA LEU A 10 12.15 3.74 1.70
C LEU A 10 12.92 3.11 2.85
N GLU A 11 13.62 3.89 3.66
CA GLU A 11 14.35 3.36 4.82
C GLU A 11 13.40 2.71 5.83
N ARG A 12 12.19 3.24 5.97
CA ARG A 12 11.18 2.71 6.89
C ARG A 12 10.44 1.50 6.32
N THR A 13 10.24 1.45 5.00
CA THR A 13 9.43 0.42 4.36
C THR A 13 10.24 -0.74 3.79
N SER A 14 11.50 -0.53 3.41
CA SER A 14 12.32 -1.58 2.80
C SER A 14 12.49 -2.82 3.67
N PRO A 15 12.74 -2.72 4.99
CA PRO A 15 12.85 -3.93 5.82
C PRO A 15 11.55 -4.74 5.81
N LEU A 16 10.40 -4.07 5.84
CA LEU A 16 9.11 -4.73 5.78
C LEU A 16 8.90 -5.38 4.42
N ALA A 17 9.22 -4.67 3.33
CA ALA A 17 9.09 -5.20 1.99
C ALA A 17 9.97 -6.43 1.77
N GLU A 18 11.17 -6.45 2.34
CA GLU A 18 12.07 -7.60 2.28
C GLU A 18 11.49 -8.80 3.01
N ARG A 19 10.82 -8.58 4.15
CA ARG A 19 10.13 -9.66 4.88
C ARG A 19 9.00 -10.27 4.04
N PHE A 20 8.23 -9.42 3.37
CA PHE A 20 7.17 -9.88 2.47
C PHE A 20 7.75 -10.64 1.27
N ALA A 21 8.79 -10.11 0.65
CA ALA A 21 9.46 -10.75 -0.48
C ALA A 21 10.04 -12.13 -0.11
N ALA A 22 10.59 -12.26 1.08
CA ALA A 22 11.13 -13.53 1.57
C ALA A 22 10.04 -14.60 1.71
N SER A 23 8.79 -14.20 1.86
CA SER A 23 7.64 -15.10 1.93
C SER A 23 6.90 -15.23 0.59
N GLY A 24 7.45 -14.69 -0.50
CA GLY A 24 6.86 -14.75 -1.82
C GLY A 24 5.75 -13.74 -2.07
N HIS A 25 5.64 -12.70 -1.25
CA HIS A 25 4.62 -11.66 -1.39
C HIS A 25 5.21 -10.33 -1.83
N ARG A 26 4.38 -9.53 -2.48
CA ARG A 26 4.75 -8.19 -2.94
C ARG A 26 4.14 -7.13 -2.03
N LEU A 27 4.83 -5.99 -1.92
CA LEU A 27 4.38 -4.86 -1.12
C LEU A 27 4.53 -3.58 -1.93
N TYR A 28 3.52 -2.72 -1.88
CA TYR A 28 3.48 -1.47 -2.64
C TYR A 28 3.04 -0.32 -1.76
N LEU A 29 3.68 0.85 -1.93
CA LEU A 29 3.14 2.11 -1.43
C LEU A 29 1.99 2.53 -2.33
N VAL A 30 0.90 3.02 -1.75
CA VAL A 30 -0.29 3.45 -2.51
C VAL A 30 -0.88 4.73 -1.93
N GLY A 31 -1.78 5.34 -2.69
CA GLY A 31 -2.61 6.45 -2.23
C GLY A 31 -1.87 7.77 -2.13
N GLY A 32 -2.25 8.55 -1.12
CA GLY A 32 -1.76 9.92 -0.94
C GLY A 32 -0.25 10.03 -0.77
N VAL A 33 0.41 9.01 -0.21
CA VAL A 33 1.87 8.99 -0.05
C VAL A 33 2.56 9.05 -1.41
N VAL A 34 2.11 8.24 -2.38
CA VAL A 34 2.71 8.24 -3.73
C VAL A 34 2.50 9.57 -4.40
N ARG A 35 1.28 10.10 -4.34
CA ARG A 35 0.95 11.42 -4.89
C ARG A 35 1.83 12.51 -4.27
N ASP A 36 1.95 12.54 -2.95
CA ASP A 36 2.71 13.57 -2.24
C ASP A 36 4.20 13.48 -2.56
N LEU A 37 4.74 12.27 -2.70
CA LEU A 37 6.14 12.08 -3.11
C LEU A 37 6.39 12.62 -4.52
N LEU A 38 5.46 12.40 -5.44
CA LEU A 38 5.57 12.94 -6.81
C LEU A 38 5.47 14.46 -6.83
N LEU A 39 4.70 15.06 -5.92
CA LEU A 39 4.61 16.52 -5.76
C LEU A 39 5.81 17.11 -5.05
N GLY A 40 6.74 16.30 -4.57
CA GLY A 40 7.93 16.78 -3.87
C GLY A 40 7.68 17.19 -2.42
N ARG A 41 6.57 16.74 -1.82
CA ARG A 41 6.27 17.04 -0.42
C ARG A 41 7.15 16.23 0.52
N ASP A 42 7.49 16.83 1.66
CA ASP A 42 8.34 16.20 2.66
C ASP A 42 7.54 15.16 3.46
N MET A 43 8.02 13.92 3.44
CA MET A 43 7.42 12.79 4.15
C MET A 43 8.32 12.31 5.30
N SER A 44 9.24 13.15 5.78
CA SER A 44 10.21 12.75 6.81
C SER A 44 9.65 12.70 8.23
N SER A 45 8.43 13.18 8.45
CA SER A 45 7.88 13.42 9.78
C SER A 45 6.98 12.30 10.32
N GLY A 46 7.19 11.07 9.95
CA GLY A 46 6.47 9.93 10.52
C GLY A 46 4.95 10.06 10.41
N ARG A 47 4.38 9.54 9.35
CA ARG A 47 2.96 9.65 9.06
C ARG A 47 2.34 8.28 8.83
N ASP A 48 1.04 8.27 8.67
CA ASP A 48 0.32 7.09 8.24
C ASP A 48 0.73 6.74 6.82
N ILE A 49 1.28 5.55 6.64
CA ILE A 49 1.75 5.05 5.36
C ILE A 49 0.80 3.95 4.91
N ASP A 50 0.18 4.14 3.75
CA ASP A 50 -0.69 3.14 3.16
C ASP A 50 0.09 2.22 2.24
N LEU A 51 -0.05 0.92 2.50
CA LEU A 51 0.58 -0.13 1.71
C LEU A 51 -0.48 -1.11 1.24
N THR A 52 -0.25 -1.74 0.10
CA THR A 52 -1.08 -2.85 -0.36
C THR A 52 -0.22 -4.04 -0.73
N THR A 53 -0.77 -5.25 -0.59
CA THR A 53 -0.05 -6.50 -0.78
C THR A 53 -0.96 -7.58 -1.35
N ASP A 54 -0.36 -8.60 -1.97
CA ASP A 54 -1.08 -9.83 -2.37
C ASP A 54 -1.24 -10.81 -1.21
N ALA A 55 -0.60 -10.56 -0.06
CA ALA A 55 -0.76 -11.40 1.13
C ALA A 55 -2.15 -11.22 1.74
N LEU A 56 -2.77 -12.33 2.17
CA LEU A 56 -4.02 -12.26 2.92
C LEU A 56 -3.77 -11.70 4.34
N PRO A 57 -4.81 -11.15 5.00
CA PRO A 57 -4.61 -10.54 6.33
C PRO A 57 -3.93 -11.44 7.35
N ALA A 58 -4.24 -12.74 7.37
CA ALA A 58 -3.61 -13.69 8.27
C ALA A 58 -2.11 -13.81 8.01
N ASP A 59 -1.70 -13.79 6.75
CA ASP A 59 -0.29 -13.83 6.37
C ASP A 59 0.41 -12.53 6.74
N THR A 60 -0.25 -11.39 6.53
CA THR A 60 0.27 -10.09 6.92
C THR A 60 0.54 -10.03 8.42
N LYS A 61 -0.41 -10.49 9.25
CA LYS A 61 -0.22 -10.53 10.70
C LYS A 61 0.99 -11.37 11.07
N ARG A 62 1.16 -12.51 10.43
CA ARG A 62 2.31 -13.39 10.69
C ARG A 62 3.63 -12.71 10.31
N LEU A 63 3.66 -12.00 9.18
CA LEU A 63 4.85 -11.30 8.72
C LEU A 63 5.23 -10.11 9.60
N LEU A 64 4.26 -9.47 10.25
CA LEU A 64 4.51 -8.36 11.16
C LEU A 64 5.00 -8.82 12.53
N LYS A 65 4.71 -10.06 12.91
CA LYS A 65 5.13 -10.60 14.19
C LYS A 65 6.65 -10.66 14.30
N GLY A 66 7.18 -10.07 15.37
CA GLY A 66 8.62 -10.01 15.58
C GLY A 66 9.29 -8.83 14.88
N TRP A 67 8.57 -8.03 14.12
CA TRP A 67 9.06 -6.83 13.47
C TRP A 67 8.38 -5.56 14.00
N ALA A 68 7.07 -5.53 14.03
CA ALA A 68 6.29 -4.35 14.44
C ALA A 68 6.30 -4.17 15.96
N ASP A 69 6.30 -2.92 16.39
CA ASP A 69 6.21 -2.58 17.82
C ASP A 69 4.80 -2.84 18.36
N SER A 70 3.77 -2.59 17.54
CA SER A 70 2.39 -2.93 17.86
C SER A 70 1.62 -3.23 16.58
N VAL A 71 0.54 -4.03 16.71
CA VAL A 71 -0.32 -4.44 15.59
C VAL A 71 -1.77 -4.28 16.02
N TRP A 72 -2.62 -3.75 15.12
CA TRP A 72 -4.06 -3.65 15.37
C TRP A 72 -4.83 -4.22 14.20
N THR A 73 -6.00 -4.79 14.51
CA THR A 73 -6.77 -5.62 13.58
C THR A 73 -8.21 -5.14 13.39
N GLN A 74 -8.51 -3.89 13.74
CA GLN A 74 -9.88 -3.36 13.61
C GLN A 74 -10.41 -3.42 12.17
N GLY A 75 -9.54 -3.27 11.18
CA GLY A 75 -9.90 -3.33 9.76
C GLY A 75 -9.72 -4.68 9.11
N GLU A 76 -9.43 -5.74 9.87
CA GLU A 76 -9.07 -7.05 9.30
C GLU A 76 -10.16 -7.62 8.38
N ARG A 77 -11.43 -7.47 8.75
CA ARG A 77 -12.55 -7.95 7.92
C ARG A 77 -12.62 -7.27 6.56
N PHE A 78 -12.01 -6.09 6.43
CA PHE A 78 -11.92 -5.35 5.17
C PHE A 78 -10.56 -5.56 4.49
N GLY A 79 -9.73 -6.42 5.04
CA GLY A 79 -8.42 -6.74 4.48
C GLY A 79 -7.27 -5.87 4.98
N THR A 80 -7.48 -5.02 5.98
CA THR A 80 -6.46 -4.09 6.47
C THR A 80 -5.91 -4.51 7.82
N ILE A 81 -4.58 -4.57 7.92
CA ILE A 81 -3.85 -4.77 9.17
C ILE A 81 -3.00 -3.52 9.43
N GLY A 82 -3.16 -2.91 10.59
CA GLY A 82 -2.36 -1.76 10.99
C GLY A 82 -1.20 -2.16 11.88
N CYS A 83 -0.11 -1.40 11.81
CA CYS A 83 1.01 -1.61 12.72
C CYS A 83 1.80 -0.31 12.94
N ARG A 84 2.60 -0.31 14.00
CA ARG A 84 3.54 0.78 14.29
C ARG A 84 4.95 0.23 14.38
N LYS A 85 5.88 0.96 13.80
CA LYS A 85 7.31 0.66 13.87
C LYS A 85 8.09 1.96 13.94
N ASP A 86 8.87 2.13 15.01
CA ASP A 86 9.75 3.29 15.20
C ASP A 86 9.01 4.64 15.09
N GLY A 87 7.78 4.70 15.60
CA GLY A 87 6.94 5.91 15.60
C GLY A 87 6.18 6.16 14.32
N TRP A 88 6.32 5.31 13.30
CA TRP A 88 5.57 5.40 12.06
C TRP A 88 4.42 4.38 12.07
N ASP A 89 3.27 4.81 11.60
CA ASP A 89 2.10 3.95 11.45
C ASP A 89 1.97 3.48 10.01
N PHE A 90 1.67 2.19 9.85
CA PHE A 90 1.48 1.56 8.55
C PHE A 90 0.13 0.88 8.51
N GLU A 91 -0.59 1.07 7.41
CA GLU A 91 -1.80 0.31 7.12
C GLU A 91 -1.54 -0.54 5.88
N ILE A 92 -1.64 -1.86 6.05
CA ILE A 92 -1.35 -2.82 5.00
C ILE A 92 -2.66 -3.50 4.61
N THR A 93 -3.11 -3.26 3.39
CA THR A 93 -4.38 -3.78 2.88
C THR A 93 -4.11 -4.82 1.79
N THR A 94 -4.79 -5.96 1.87
CA THR A 94 -4.75 -6.94 0.79
C THR A 94 -5.39 -6.35 -0.45
N HIS A 95 -4.78 -6.57 -1.64
CA HIS A 95 -5.34 -6.10 -2.91
C HIS A 95 -6.81 -6.49 -3.02
N ARG A 96 -7.64 -5.55 -3.43
CA ARG A 96 -9.07 -5.76 -3.58
C ARG A 96 -9.51 -5.51 -5.01
N ALA A 97 -10.44 -6.35 -5.46
CA ALA A 97 -11.22 -6.13 -6.67
C ALA A 97 -12.68 -6.11 -6.22
N ASP A 98 -13.23 -4.91 -6.01
CA ASP A 98 -14.59 -4.79 -5.50
C ASP A 98 -15.57 -5.33 -6.54
N ALA A 99 -16.47 -6.22 -6.10
CA ALA A 99 -17.53 -6.78 -6.94
C ALA A 99 -18.88 -6.27 -6.47
N TYR A 100 -19.81 -6.12 -7.42
CA TYR A 100 -21.19 -5.76 -7.14
C TYR A 100 -22.05 -6.99 -7.21
N ASP A 101 -22.83 -7.23 -6.15
CA ASP A 101 -23.94 -8.19 -6.20
C ASP A 101 -25.19 -7.46 -6.68
N PRO A 102 -25.73 -7.80 -7.89
CA PRO A 102 -26.91 -7.12 -8.42
C PRO A 102 -28.15 -7.23 -7.52
N ASP A 103 -28.25 -8.30 -6.73
CA ASP A 103 -29.41 -8.54 -5.88
C ASP A 103 -29.39 -7.72 -4.59
N THR A 104 -28.20 -7.42 -4.06
CA THR A 104 -28.07 -6.70 -2.79
C THR A 104 -27.70 -5.24 -2.95
N ARG A 105 -27.22 -4.83 -4.13
CA ARG A 105 -26.70 -3.48 -4.43
C ARG A 105 -25.59 -3.03 -3.49
N LYS A 106 -24.94 -3.96 -2.80
CA LYS A 106 -23.81 -3.67 -1.92
C LYS A 106 -22.53 -4.18 -2.54
N PRO A 107 -21.44 -3.38 -2.52
CA PRO A 107 -20.16 -3.90 -2.97
C PRO A 107 -19.71 -5.01 -2.05
N THR A 108 -19.25 -6.11 -2.63
CA THR A 108 -18.64 -7.21 -1.90
C THR A 108 -17.13 -7.01 -1.94
N VAL A 109 -16.47 -7.14 -0.78
CA VAL A 109 -15.00 -7.08 -0.74
C VAL A 109 -14.47 -8.42 -1.25
N GLU A 110 -13.78 -8.38 -2.38
CA GLU A 110 -13.07 -9.53 -2.91
C GLU A 110 -11.57 -9.22 -2.93
N PHE A 111 -10.76 -10.19 -2.53
CA PHE A 111 -9.31 -10.05 -2.56
C PHE A 111 -8.77 -10.49 -3.92
N SER A 112 -7.69 -9.83 -4.34
CA SER A 112 -7.00 -10.13 -5.59
C SER A 112 -5.50 -10.23 -5.32
N ASP A 113 -4.79 -11.00 -6.14
CA ASP A 113 -3.33 -11.03 -6.12
C ASP A 113 -2.70 -10.07 -7.14
N VAL A 114 -3.52 -9.28 -7.84
CA VAL A 114 -3.08 -8.39 -8.91
C VAL A 114 -3.21 -6.93 -8.49
N ILE A 115 -2.09 -6.18 -8.49
CA ILE A 115 -2.08 -4.77 -8.08
C ILE A 115 -2.96 -3.90 -8.99
N GLU A 116 -3.00 -4.17 -10.29
CA GLU A 116 -3.79 -3.40 -11.23
C GLU A 116 -5.30 -3.47 -10.91
N ALA A 117 -5.77 -4.61 -10.41
CA ALA A 117 -7.16 -4.75 -9.97
C ALA A 117 -7.47 -3.83 -8.79
N ASP A 118 -6.55 -3.73 -7.83
CA ASP A 118 -6.72 -2.81 -6.70
C ASP A 118 -6.72 -1.36 -7.17
N LEU A 119 -5.80 -0.98 -8.04
CA LEU A 119 -5.70 0.38 -8.55
C LEU A 119 -6.93 0.76 -9.39
N SER A 120 -7.50 -0.19 -10.13
CA SER A 120 -8.64 0.08 -11.02
C SER A 120 -9.92 0.47 -10.28
N ARG A 121 -10.05 0.13 -8.99
CA ARG A 121 -11.22 0.46 -8.17
C ARG A 121 -11.17 1.86 -7.56
N ARG A 122 -10.07 2.57 -7.73
CA ARG A 122 -9.88 3.90 -7.12
C ARG A 122 -10.52 4.99 -7.98
N ASP A 123 -11.06 6.04 -7.31
CA ASP A 123 -11.89 7.06 -7.97
C ASP A 123 -11.12 7.99 -8.91
N PHE A 124 -9.85 8.31 -8.56
CA PHE A 124 -9.06 9.26 -9.32
C PHE A 124 -7.75 8.65 -9.76
N THR A 125 -7.30 8.97 -10.98
CA THR A 125 -6.04 8.47 -11.53
C THR A 125 -4.84 8.87 -10.67
N ILE A 126 -4.86 10.06 -10.07
CA ILE A 126 -3.78 10.54 -9.18
C ILE A 126 -3.68 9.74 -7.88
N ASN A 127 -4.72 8.99 -7.51
CA ASN A 127 -4.74 8.10 -6.37
C ASN A 127 -4.63 6.62 -6.77
N ALA A 128 -4.58 6.34 -8.07
CA ALA A 128 -4.50 4.98 -8.62
C ALA A 128 -3.07 4.66 -9.08
N MET A 129 -2.10 5.03 -8.26
CA MET A 129 -0.68 4.77 -8.50
C MET A 129 -0.11 3.99 -7.33
N ALA A 130 0.88 3.14 -7.62
CA ALA A 130 1.60 2.38 -6.61
C ALA A 130 3.10 2.47 -6.84
N LEU A 131 3.87 2.38 -5.77
CA LEU A 131 5.32 2.28 -5.85
C LEU A 131 5.72 0.91 -5.31
N ALA A 132 6.26 0.05 -6.18
CA ALA A 132 6.70 -1.28 -5.79
C ALA A 132 7.90 -1.21 -4.85
N LEU A 133 7.96 -2.13 -3.90
CA LEU A 133 9.02 -2.21 -2.89
C LEU A 133 9.60 -3.63 -2.87
N PRO A 134 10.82 -3.86 -2.43
CA PRO A 134 11.80 -2.90 -1.88
C PRO A 134 12.51 -2.05 -2.95
N GLU A 135 12.61 -2.53 -4.20
CA GLU A 135 13.16 -1.75 -5.30
C GLU A 135 12.07 -0.87 -5.86
N PRO A 136 12.17 0.46 -5.72
CA PRO A 136 11.05 1.33 -6.08
C PRO A 136 10.82 1.37 -7.58
N GLU A 137 9.60 1.02 -7.98
CA GLU A 137 9.14 1.10 -9.36
C GLU A 137 7.71 1.65 -9.37
N LEU A 138 7.50 2.72 -10.15
CA LEU A 138 6.17 3.32 -10.25
C LEU A 138 5.25 2.46 -11.10
N ILE A 139 4.08 2.12 -10.56
CA ILE A 139 2.99 1.44 -11.26
C ILE A 139 1.87 2.45 -11.46
N ASP A 140 1.64 2.85 -12.70
CA ASP A 140 0.70 3.93 -13.04
C ASP A 140 -0.12 3.55 -14.28
N PRO A 141 -1.05 2.58 -14.14
CA PRO A 141 -1.78 2.07 -15.31
C PRO A 141 -2.79 3.04 -15.92
N PHE A 142 -3.17 4.09 -15.18
CA PHE A 142 -4.21 5.03 -15.61
C PHE A 142 -3.70 6.44 -15.88
N GLY A 143 -2.38 6.63 -15.91
CA GLY A 143 -1.79 7.94 -16.26
C GLY A 143 -1.90 8.99 -15.16
N GLY A 144 -1.96 8.58 -13.89
CA GLY A 144 -2.09 9.52 -12.77
C GLY A 144 -0.95 10.51 -12.65
N ALA A 145 0.28 10.11 -12.97
CA ALA A 145 1.44 11.01 -12.92
C ALA A 145 1.31 12.16 -13.95
N ASP A 146 0.82 11.85 -15.15
CA ASP A 146 0.55 12.87 -16.18
C ASP A 146 -0.59 13.79 -15.75
N ASP A 147 -1.67 13.24 -15.20
CA ASP A 147 -2.80 14.03 -14.70
C ASP A 147 -2.37 14.96 -13.57
N LEU A 148 -1.49 14.50 -12.70
CA LEU A 148 -0.99 15.28 -11.58
C LEU A 148 -0.13 16.45 -12.07
N ALA A 149 0.61 16.27 -13.15
CA ALA A 149 1.48 17.30 -13.74
C ALA A 149 0.72 18.33 -14.57
N ALA A 150 -0.54 18.03 -14.91
CA ALA A 150 -1.37 18.91 -15.75
C ALA A 150 -1.86 20.17 -15.03
#